data_92c4d464f64403409687d73e97422c47
#
_entry.id   92c4d464f64403409687d73e97422c47
#
_cell.length_a   1.000
_cell.length_b   1.000
_cell.length_c   1.000
_cell.angle_alpha   90.00
_cell.angle_beta   90.00
_cell.angle_gamma   90.00
#
_symmetry.space_group_name_H-M   'P 1'
#
loop_
_entity.id
_entity.type
_entity.pdbx_description
1 polymer ?
#
loop_
_entity_poly.entity_id
_entity_poly.type
_entity_poly.pdbx_seq_one_letter_code
_entity_poly.pdbx_strand_id
1 'polypeptide(L)'
;MSKNYIPTINISSLINNNFNTEIAKKTLLKIKKASIEVGFFQIVSHGISKKNIKDITSVGNNFFKSSNLNKMKLAPKKWNKKNKNIYRGYFPNDVNGKEGLDIGDLKVTKSYAAKLKN
;
A
#
# COMPACT_ATOMS: atom_id res chain seq x y z
N MET A 1 1.21 -14.37 31.07
CA MET A 1 0.53 -14.17 29.78
C MET A 1 1.11 -12.91 29.14
N SER A 2 1.94 -13.00 28.12
CA SER A 2 2.43 -11.83 27.40
C SER A 2 1.28 -11.22 26.62
N LYS A 3 0.89 -10.00 26.98
CA LYS A 3 0.00 -9.20 26.13
C LYS A 3 0.65 -9.13 24.75
N ASN A 4 -0.03 -9.61 23.72
CA ASN A 4 0.36 -9.42 22.31
C ASN A 4 0.35 -7.92 22.03
N TYR A 5 1.51 -7.29 22.26
CA TYR A 5 1.67 -5.85 22.10
C TYR A 5 2.26 -5.58 20.71
N ILE A 6 1.52 -4.85 19.89
CA ILE A 6 2.02 -4.37 18.60
C ILE A 6 2.94 -3.16 18.86
N PRO A 7 4.25 -3.25 18.57
CA PRO A 7 5.15 -2.14 18.80
C PRO A 7 4.79 -0.92 17.95
N THR A 8 4.85 0.27 18.55
CA THR A 8 4.75 1.55 17.82
C THR A 8 6.12 2.21 17.75
N ILE A 9 6.60 2.49 16.54
CA ILE A 9 7.95 2.98 16.27
C ILE A 9 7.89 4.38 15.66
N ASN A 10 8.55 5.35 16.29
CA ASN A 10 8.73 6.68 15.71
C ASN A 10 9.86 6.62 14.68
N ILE A 11 9.55 6.93 13.42
CA ILE A 11 10.50 6.87 12.30
C ILE A 11 10.99 8.23 11.82
N SER A 12 10.76 9.31 12.58
CA SER A 12 11.18 10.66 12.17
C SER A 12 12.68 10.76 11.82
N SER A 13 13.53 10.02 12.52
CA SER A 13 14.96 9.95 12.25
C SER A 13 15.34 9.32 10.91
N LEU A 14 14.41 8.65 10.24
CA LEU A 14 14.65 7.97 8.96
C LEU A 14 14.08 8.75 7.77
N ILE A 15 13.26 9.78 8.00
CA ILE A 15 12.56 10.52 6.94
C ILE A 15 13.55 11.32 6.07
N ASN A 16 14.62 11.84 6.65
CA ASN A 16 15.59 12.70 5.96
C ASN A 16 16.74 11.93 5.30
N ASN A 17 16.61 10.61 5.13
CA ASN A 17 17.63 9.74 4.52
C ASN A 17 19.03 9.78 5.17
N ASN A 18 19.15 10.32 6.38
CA ASN A 18 20.41 10.30 7.12
C ASN A 18 20.45 9.10 8.10
N PHE A 19 20.69 7.93 7.54
CA PHE A 19 20.69 6.65 8.27
C PHE A 19 21.94 6.44 9.15
N ASN A 20 22.95 7.31 9.06
CA ASN A 20 24.21 7.16 9.78
C ASN A 20 24.18 7.73 11.20
N THR A 21 23.14 8.44 11.59
CA THR A 21 23.02 8.95 12.96
C THR A 21 22.74 7.84 13.96
N GLU A 22 23.22 7.99 15.19
CA GLU A 22 22.97 7.03 16.26
C GLU A 22 21.46 6.83 16.54
N ILE A 23 20.68 7.87 16.40
CA ILE A 23 19.22 7.80 16.56
C ILE A 23 18.59 6.96 15.44
N ALA A 24 19.02 7.17 14.19
CA ALA A 24 18.55 6.38 13.05
C ALA A 24 18.92 4.89 13.22
N LYS A 25 20.17 4.58 13.59
CA LYS A 25 20.63 3.21 13.87
C LYS A 25 19.79 2.54 14.96
N LYS A 26 19.52 3.23 16.07
CA LYS A 26 18.63 2.72 17.13
C LYS A 26 17.21 2.47 16.63
N THR A 27 16.70 3.34 15.75
CA THR A 27 15.36 3.16 15.15
C THR A 27 15.32 1.93 14.24
N LEU A 28 16.35 1.73 13.41
CA LEU A 28 16.48 0.53 12.57
C LEU A 28 16.56 -0.76 13.40
N LEU A 29 17.26 -0.75 14.53
CA LEU A 29 17.29 -1.90 15.44
C LEU A 29 15.91 -2.22 16.03
N LYS A 30 15.10 -1.20 16.38
CA LYS A 30 13.71 -1.39 16.83
C LYS A 30 12.84 -2.01 15.75
N ILE A 31 12.97 -1.54 14.50
CA ILE A 31 12.27 -2.11 13.35
C ILE A 31 12.65 -3.57 13.16
N LYS A 32 13.96 -3.87 13.13
CA LYS A 32 14.47 -5.25 13.01
C LYS A 32 13.90 -6.14 14.10
N LYS A 33 13.96 -5.71 15.36
CA LYS A 33 13.43 -6.47 16.49
C LYS A 33 11.95 -6.74 16.34
N ALA A 34 11.15 -5.71 16.06
CA ALA A 34 9.70 -5.86 15.87
C ALA A 34 9.34 -6.80 14.70
N SER A 35 10.09 -6.74 13.59
CA SER A 35 9.90 -7.62 12.44
C SER A 35 10.20 -9.09 12.75
N ILE A 36 11.21 -9.37 13.59
CA ILE A 36 11.59 -10.74 13.95
C ILE A 36 10.66 -11.30 15.03
N GLU A 37 10.35 -10.51 16.06
CA GLU A 37 9.64 -11.01 17.24
C GLU A 37 8.12 -11.00 17.10
N VAL A 38 7.57 -10.05 16.32
CA VAL A 38 6.11 -9.83 16.17
C VAL A 38 5.65 -10.03 14.72
N GLY A 39 6.50 -9.73 13.73
CA GLY A 39 6.19 -9.80 12.31
C GLY A 39 5.61 -8.52 11.72
N PHE A 40 5.11 -7.60 12.54
CA PHE A 40 4.58 -6.30 12.11
C PHE A 40 4.64 -5.27 13.25
N PHE A 41 4.52 -3.99 12.90
CA PHE A 41 4.58 -2.86 13.84
C PHE A 41 3.80 -1.66 13.29
N GLN A 42 3.47 -0.73 14.17
CA GLN A 42 2.91 0.57 13.79
C GLN A 42 4.02 1.61 13.68
N ILE A 43 3.86 2.57 12.79
CA ILE A 43 4.78 3.70 12.65
C ILE A 43 4.10 5.03 12.97
N VAL A 44 4.85 5.93 13.59
CA VAL A 44 4.44 7.32 13.84
C VAL A 44 5.52 8.27 13.34
N SER A 45 5.16 9.54 13.17
CA SER A 45 6.07 10.57 12.62
C SER A 45 6.63 10.23 11.23
N HIS A 46 5.79 9.63 10.40
CA HIS A 46 6.11 9.16 9.05
C HIS A 46 6.02 10.26 7.97
N GLY A 47 5.72 11.50 8.33
CA GLY A 47 5.65 12.63 7.40
C GLY A 47 4.37 12.73 6.54
N ILE A 48 3.52 11.70 6.52
CA ILE A 48 2.25 11.75 5.79
C ILE A 48 1.23 12.52 6.63
N SER A 49 0.62 13.57 6.05
CA SER A 49 -0.35 14.40 6.76
C SER A 49 -1.65 13.62 7.06
N LYS A 50 -2.28 13.96 8.20
CA LYS A 50 -3.62 13.42 8.53
C LYS A 50 -4.65 13.72 7.44
N LYS A 51 -4.51 14.87 6.77
CA LYS A 51 -5.36 15.24 5.64
C LYS A 51 -5.21 14.24 4.49
N ASN A 52 -4.00 13.92 4.08
CA ASN A 52 -3.76 12.96 2.99
C ASN A 52 -4.33 11.57 3.34
N ILE A 53 -4.15 11.12 4.59
CA ILE A 53 -4.72 9.84 5.04
C ILE A 53 -6.25 9.88 4.97
N LYS A 54 -6.88 10.96 5.42
CA LYS A 54 -8.33 11.14 5.36
C LYS A 54 -8.84 11.17 3.92
N ASP A 55 -8.14 11.91 3.06
CA ASP A 55 -8.52 12.07 1.66
C ASP A 55 -8.47 10.72 0.93
N ILE A 56 -7.37 9.99 1.04
CA ILE A 56 -7.25 8.67 0.38
C ILE A 56 -8.26 7.66 0.92
N THR A 57 -8.53 7.69 2.22
CA THR A 57 -9.55 6.84 2.83
C THR A 57 -10.95 7.18 2.30
N SER A 58 -11.27 8.46 2.16
CA SER A 58 -12.56 8.91 1.61
C SER A 58 -12.71 8.48 0.14
N VAL A 59 -11.68 8.71 -0.68
CA VAL A 59 -11.68 8.30 -2.09
C VAL A 59 -11.82 6.79 -2.23
N GLY A 60 -11.08 6.02 -1.43
CA GLY A 60 -11.16 4.56 -1.40
C GLY A 60 -12.57 4.07 -1.03
N ASN A 61 -13.15 4.62 0.04
CA ASN A 61 -14.50 4.28 0.47
C ASN A 61 -15.55 4.59 -0.62
N ASN A 62 -15.44 5.74 -1.29
CA ASN A 62 -16.35 6.10 -2.38
C ASN A 62 -16.20 5.15 -3.56
N PHE A 63 -14.97 4.76 -3.90
CA PHE A 63 -14.72 3.78 -4.95
C PHE A 63 -15.36 2.43 -4.62
N PHE A 64 -15.11 1.87 -3.43
CA PHE A 64 -15.63 0.55 -3.06
C PHE A 64 -17.16 0.53 -2.87
N LYS A 65 -17.77 1.66 -2.52
CA LYS A 65 -19.23 1.82 -2.48
C LYS A 65 -19.88 2.04 -3.87
N SER A 66 -19.10 2.31 -4.90
CA SER A 66 -19.62 2.52 -6.24
C SER A 66 -20.16 1.21 -6.84
N SER A 67 -20.95 1.32 -7.90
CA SER A 67 -21.54 0.15 -8.57
C SER A 67 -20.45 -0.80 -9.08
N ASN A 68 -20.75 -2.08 -9.10
CA ASN A 68 -19.82 -3.10 -9.62
C ASN A 68 -19.42 -2.81 -11.08
N LEU A 69 -20.35 -2.29 -11.89
CA LEU A 69 -20.07 -1.86 -13.26
C LEU A 69 -18.94 -0.81 -13.31
N ASN A 70 -18.97 0.18 -12.42
CA ASN A 70 -17.92 1.21 -12.36
C ASN A 70 -16.59 0.65 -11.89
N LYS A 71 -16.59 -0.18 -10.86
CA LYS A 71 -15.36 -0.85 -10.37
C LYS A 71 -14.73 -1.72 -11.44
N MET A 72 -15.54 -2.50 -12.17
CA MET A 72 -15.09 -3.39 -13.24
C MET A 72 -14.45 -2.66 -14.43
N LYS A 73 -14.71 -1.36 -14.64
CA LYS A 73 -13.98 -0.56 -15.65
C LYS A 73 -12.47 -0.52 -15.39
N LEU A 74 -12.04 -0.65 -14.12
CA LEU A 74 -10.64 -0.65 -13.72
C LEU A 74 -10.06 -2.06 -13.53
N ALA A 75 -10.85 -3.10 -13.74
CA ALA A 75 -10.39 -4.47 -13.53
C ALA A 75 -9.30 -4.88 -14.54
N PRO A 76 -8.34 -5.75 -14.16
CA PRO A 76 -7.40 -6.35 -15.10
C PRO A 76 -8.11 -7.12 -16.22
N LYS A 77 -7.35 -7.35 -17.31
CA LYS A 77 -7.82 -8.08 -18.52
C LYS A 77 -8.50 -9.44 -18.19
N LYS A 78 -8.08 -10.09 -17.12
CA LYS A 78 -8.69 -11.35 -16.64
C LYS A 78 -10.20 -11.20 -16.43
N TRP A 79 -10.66 -10.11 -15.85
CA TRP A 79 -12.07 -9.84 -15.53
C TRP A 79 -12.75 -8.87 -16.48
N ASN A 80 -11.97 -8.01 -17.14
CA ASN A 80 -12.49 -7.10 -18.19
C ASN A 80 -11.61 -7.18 -19.43
N LYS A 81 -12.04 -7.99 -20.41
CA LYS A 81 -11.31 -8.25 -21.66
C LYS A 81 -10.98 -7.01 -22.50
N LYS A 82 -11.71 -5.89 -22.28
CA LYS A 82 -11.44 -4.62 -22.96
C LYS A 82 -10.22 -3.89 -22.40
N ASN A 83 -9.80 -4.23 -21.19
CA ASN A 83 -8.65 -3.62 -20.53
C ASN A 83 -7.34 -4.29 -20.96
N LYS A 84 -6.27 -3.49 -20.99
CA LYS A 84 -4.92 -3.96 -21.33
C LYS A 84 -4.07 -4.30 -20.12
N ASN A 85 -4.42 -3.78 -18.93
CA ASN A 85 -3.68 -4.03 -17.69
C ASN A 85 -3.86 -5.50 -17.24
N ILE A 86 -2.76 -6.10 -16.81
CA ILE A 86 -2.74 -7.52 -16.41
C ILE A 86 -2.67 -7.66 -14.89
N TYR A 87 -1.92 -6.78 -14.22
CA TYR A 87 -1.54 -6.96 -12.81
C TYR A 87 -2.10 -5.93 -11.84
N ARG A 88 -2.67 -4.83 -12.32
CA ARG A 88 -3.14 -3.74 -11.47
C ARG A 88 -4.58 -3.39 -11.77
N GLY A 89 -5.20 -2.66 -10.86
CA GLY A 89 -6.58 -2.24 -10.98
C GLY A 89 -7.48 -2.91 -9.96
N TYR A 90 -8.75 -3.00 -10.26
CA TYR A 90 -9.75 -3.56 -9.36
C TYR A 90 -9.80 -5.09 -9.44
N PHE A 91 -9.70 -5.73 -8.30
CA PHE A 91 -9.86 -7.18 -8.13
C PHE A 91 -11.21 -7.44 -7.47
N PRO A 92 -12.17 -8.07 -8.17
CA PRO A 92 -13.48 -8.34 -7.62
C PRO A 92 -13.43 -9.45 -6.56
N ASN A 93 -14.48 -9.47 -5.73
CA ASN A 93 -14.67 -10.45 -4.66
C ASN A 93 -15.18 -11.79 -5.21
N ASP A 94 -14.40 -12.46 -6.06
CA ASP A 94 -14.80 -13.72 -6.68
C ASP A 94 -14.10 -14.96 -6.13
N VAL A 95 -12.92 -14.78 -5.48
CA VAL A 95 -12.08 -15.91 -5.06
C VAL A 95 -11.94 -16.03 -3.55
N ASN A 96 -11.75 -14.92 -2.83
CA ASN A 96 -11.35 -14.92 -1.41
C ASN A 96 -12.29 -14.15 -0.49
N GLY A 97 -13.47 -13.75 -0.91
CA GLY A 97 -14.36 -12.92 -0.13
C GLY A 97 -13.88 -11.49 0.10
N LYS A 98 -12.86 -11.04 -0.66
CA LYS A 98 -12.25 -9.71 -0.54
C LYS A 98 -12.12 -9.05 -1.90
N GLU A 99 -12.51 -7.79 -1.99
CA GLU A 99 -12.22 -6.96 -3.15
C GLU A 99 -11.01 -6.06 -2.86
N GLY A 100 -10.28 -5.67 -3.91
CA GLY A 100 -9.09 -4.84 -3.79
C GLY A 100 -8.90 -3.91 -4.98
N LEU A 101 -8.12 -2.85 -4.78
CA LEU A 101 -7.72 -1.93 -5.83
C LEU A 101 -6.21 -1.69 -5.75
N ASP A 102 -5.46 -2.21 -6.71
CA ASP A 102 -4.04 -1.99 -6.85
C ASP A 102 -3.78 -0.74 -7.68
N ILE A 103 -3.09 0.23 -7.07
CA ILE A 103 -2.65 1.47 -7.71
C ILE A 103 -1.12 1.46 -7.73
N GLY A 104 -0.53 1.81 -8.86
CA GLY A 104 0.90 1.91 -9.00
C GLY A 104 1.37 3.23 -9.60
N ASP A 105 2.68 3.44 -9.60
CA ASP A 105 3.29 4.58 -10.26
C ASP A 105 2.92 4.61 -11.75
N LEU A 106 2.37 5.73 -12.20
CA LEU A 106 1.98 5.95 -13.60
C LEU A 106 3.17 5.82 -14.57
N LYS A 107 4.39 6.18 -14.15
CA LYS A 107 5.60 6.04 -14.95
C LYS A 107 5.94 4.57 -15.18
N VAL A 108 5.91 3.77 -14.13
CA VAL A 108 6.16 2.32 -14.20
C VAL A 108 5.09 1.63 -15.03
N THR A 109 3.83 2.01 -14.87
CA THR A 109 2.72 1.43 -15.64
C THR A 109 2.84 1.74 -17.13
N LYS A 110 3.24 2.97 -17.51
CA LYS A 110 3.47 3.35 -18.91
C LYS A 110 4.65 2.60 -19.52
N SER A 111 5.78 2.46 -18.81
CA SER A 111 6.95 1.73 -19.31
C SER A 111 6.69 0.24 -19.49
N TYR A 112 5.93 -0.36 -18.59
CA TYR A 112 5.54 -1.77 -18.67
C TYR A 112 4.55 -2.02 -19.83
N ALA A 113 3.57 -1.13 -20.00
CA ALA A 113 2.65 -1.21 -21.12
C ALA A 113 3.34 -1.02 -22.48
N ALA A 114 4.43 -0.25 -22.54
CA ALA A 114 5.26 -0.11 -23.75
C ALA A 114 6.03 -1.40 -24.08
N LYS A 115 6.52 -2.14 -23.07
CA LYS A 115 7.21 -3.44 -23.25
C LYS A 115 6.29 -4.57 -23.69
N LEU A 116 4.99 -4.48 -23.43
CA LEU A 116 4.01 -5.47 -23.85
C LEU A 116 3.50 -5.26 -25.29
N LYS A 117 3.94 -4.21 -25.97
CA LYS A 117 3.58 -3.91 -27.35
C LYS A 117 4.57 -4.49 -28.40
N ASN A 118 5.67 -5.06 -27.94
CA ASN A 118 6.64 -5.81 -28.73
C ASN A 118 6.50 -7.30 -28.39
#